data_5f9c5d356fc11b80474df03aebb9af47
#
_entry.id   5f9c5d356fc11b80474df03aebb9af47
#
_cell.length_a   1.000
_cell.length_b   1.000
_cell.length_c   1.000
_cell.angle_alpha   90.00
_cell.angle_beta   90.00
_cell.angle_gamma   90.00
#
_symmetry.space_group_name_H-M   'P 1'
#
loop_
_entity.id
_entity.type
_entity.pdbx_description
1 polymer ?
#
loop_
_entity_poly.entity_id
_entity_poly.type
_entity_poly.pdbx_seq_one_letter_code
_entity_poly.pdbx_strand_id
1 'polypeptide(L)'
;ANVGLPFHASIGASKSALEGMARSLAAEYTNAKVCFNVVAPSLTQTNLSTNLLKTERLVEASKERNPMKEIGDPQKVAKTIDFLLDAHNNWMTGQVIHVDGGMNNLK
;
A
#
# COMPACT_ATOMS: atom_id res chain seq x y z
N ALA A 1 -8.18 1.22 -3.15
CA ALA A 1 -9.13 1.19 -4.28
C ALA A 1 -10.59 1.07 -3.83
N ASN A 2 -10.86 1.12 -2.53
CA ASN A 2 -12.22 0.99 -1.98
C ASN A 2 -12.99 2.32 -1.98
N VAL A 3 -12.32 3.43 -2.24
CA VAL A 3 -12.93 4.77 -2.30
C VAL A 3 -12.63 5.39 -3.65
N GLY A 4 -13.67 5.87 -4.33
CA GLY A 4 -13.51 6.56 -5.60
C GLY A 4 -12.97 7.97 -5.41
N LEU A 5 -12.04 8.36 -6.28
CA LEU A 5 -11.49 9.71 -6.34
C LEU A 5 -11.71 10.28 -7.74
N PRO A 6 -12.11 11.55 -7.87
CA PRO A 6 -12.23 12.18 -9.18
C PRO A 6 -10.91 12.17 -9.94
N PHE A 7 -10.98 11.97 -11.25
CA PHE A 7 -9.82 11.99 -12.16
C PHE A 7 -8.76 10.91 -11.90
N HIS A 8 -9.13 9.83 -11.20
CA HIS A 8 -8.21 8.74 -10.85
C HIS A 8 -8.63 7.38 -11.44
N ALA A 9 -9.43 7.37 -12.51
CA ALA A 9 -9.97 6.12 -13.06
C ALA A 9 -8.89 5.14 -13.50
N SER A 10 -7.86 5.58 -14.21
CA SER A 10 -6.77 4.71 -14.66
C SER A 10 -5.92 4.17 -13.51
N ILE A 11 -5.63 5.02 -12.53
CA ILE A 11 -4.87 4.64 -11.33
C ILE A 11 -5.70 3.66 -10.48
N GLY A 12 -6.98 3.97 -10.26
CA GLY A 12 -7.88 3.10 -9.51
C GLY A 12 -8.04 1.72 -10.17
N ALA A 13 -8.21 1.69 -11.48
CA ALA A 13 -8.30 0.46 -12.24
C ALA A 13 -7.01 -0.37 -12.14
N SER A 14 -5.85 0.27 -12.30
CA SER A 14 -4.55 -0.42 -12.21
C SER A 14 -4.30 -1.02 -10.82
N LYS A 15 -4.60 -0.28 -9.77
CA LYS A 15 -4.43 -0.76 -8.40
C LYS A 15 -5.40 -1.90 -8.06
N SER A 16 -6.65 -1.80 -8.50
CA SER A 16 -7.63 -2.88 -8.31
C SER A 16 -7.24 -4.13 -9.09
N ALA A 17 -6.68 -3.96 -10.29
CA ALA A 17 -6.16 -5.07 -11.07
C ALA A 17 -5.02 -5.80 -10.38
N LEU A 18 -4.09 -5.06 -9.74
CA LEU A 18 -3.01 -5.66 -8.94
C LEU A 18 -3.54 -6.53 -7.80
N GLU A 19 -4.53 -6.05 -7.07
CA GLU A 19 -5.14 -6.80 -5.98
C GLU A 19 -5.84 -8.07 -6.48
N GLY A 20 -6.59 -7.95 -7.57
CA GLY A 20 -7.26 -9.09 -8.21
C GLY A 20 -6.26 -10.12 -8.73
N MET A 21 -5.21 -9.66 -9.40
CA MET A 21 -4.13 -10.51 -9.90
C MET A 21 -3.42 -11.25 -8.77
N ALA A 22 -3.09 -10.55 -7.68
CA ALA A 22 -2.43 -11.16 -6.53
C ALA A 22 -3.27 -12.29 -5.92
N ARG A 23 -4.58 -12.07 -5.78
CA ARG A 23 -5.49 -13.12 -5.28
C ARG A 23 -5.56 -14.33 -6.21
N SER A 24 -5.62 -14.10 -7.52
CA SER A 24 -5.65 -15.19 -8.51
C SER A 24 -4.36 -15.98 -8.51
N LEU A 25 -3.21 -15.30 -8.49
CA LEU A 25 -1.90 -15.95 -8.42
C LEU A 25 -1.73 -16.72 -7.09
N ALA A 26 -2.20 -16.15 -5.99
CA ALA A 26 -2.19 -16.83 -4.71
C ALA A 26 -2.97 -18.17 -4.79
N ALA A 27 -4.15 -18.15 -5.40
CA ALA A 27 -4.96 -19.35 -5.59
C ALA A 27 -4.27 -20.38 -6.49
N GLU A 28 -3.67 -19.95 -7.60
CA GLU A 28 -2.98 -20.83 -8.53
C GLU A 28 -1.75 -21.52 -7.91
N TYR A 29 -1.00 -20.81 -7.09
CA TYR A 29 0.29 -21.26 -6.56
C TYR A 29 0.25 -21.75 -5.11
N THR A 30 -0.93 -21.90 -4.54
CA THR A 30 -1.10 -22.44 -3.19
C THR A 30 -0.43 -23.81 -3.03
N ASN A 31 -0.62 -24.70 -3.99
CA ASN A 31 -0.02 -26.04 -3.94
C ASN A 31 1.50 -26.03 -4.04
N ALA A 32 2.06 -25.02 -4.70
CA ALA A 32 3.50 -24.82 -4.78
C ALA A 32 4.06 -24.10 -3.54
N LYS A 33 3.19 -23.69 -2.62
CA LYS A 33 3.54 -22.95 -1.39
C LYS A 33 4.24 -21.61 -1.69
N VAL A 34 3.85 -20.97 -2.78
CA VAL A 34 4.29 -19.62 -3.13
C VAL A 34 3.21 -18.64 -2.70
N CYS A 35 3.58 -17.64 -1.92
CA CYS A 35 2.68 -16.64 -1.39
C CYS A 35 2.69 -15.37 -2.24
N PHE A 36 1.51 -14.80 -2.46
CA PHE A 36 1.33 -13.54 -3.19
C PHE A 36 0.52 -12.58 -2.34
N ASN A 37 1.14 -11.48 -1.95
CA ASN A 37 0.51 -10.44 -1.15
C ASN A 37 0.75 -9.07 -1.77
N VAL A 38 -0.09 -8.12 -1.43
CA VAL A 38 0.04 -6.72 -1.84
C VAL A 38 0.26 -5.87 -0.60
N VAL A 39 1.21 -4.95 -0.67
CA VAL A 39 1.41 -3.92 0.34
C VAL A 39 0.85 -2.62 -0.21
N ALA A 40 -0.02 -1.97 0.54
CA ALA A 40 -0.70 -0.75 0.16
C ALA A 40 -0.33 0.40 1.12
N PRO A 41 0.69 1.20 0.78
CA PRO A 41 1.05 2.36 1.59
C PRO A 41 0.13 3.55 1.30
N SER A 42 0.09 4.51 2.23
CA SER A 42 -0.42 5.85 1.98
C SER A 42 0.64 6.71 1.31
N LEU A 43 0.40 8.01 1.20
CA LEU A 43 1.41 8.93 0.69
C LEU A 43 2.70 8.78 1.50
N THR A 44 3.75 8.39 0.81
CA THR A 44 5.05 8.06 1.37
C THR A 44 6.11 8.96 0.74
N GLN A 45 7.06 9.39 1.53
CA GLN A 45 8.13 10.27 1.03
C GLN A 45 9.09 9.47 0.16
N THR A 46 8.93 9.61 -1.15
CA THR A 46 9.74 8.97 -2.19
C THR A 46 10.05 9.98 -3.28
N ASN A 47 10.91 9.63 -4.22
CA ASN A 47 11.17 10.48 -5.39
C ASN A 47 9.90 10.72 -6.22
N LEU A 48 9.00 9.75 -6.28
CA LEU A 48 7.75 9.87 -7.02
C LEU A 48 6.78 10.87 -6.36
N SER A 49 6.82 11.01 -5.04
CA SER A 49 5.94 11.92 -4.28
C SER A 49 6.54 13.32 -4.08
N THR A 50 7.73 13.60 -4.60
CA THR A 50 8.43 14.87 -4.39
C THR A 50 7.56 16.08 -4.72
N ASN A 51 6.83 16.06 -5.84
CA ASN A 51 5.96 17.17 -6.24
C ASN A 51 4.78 17.40 -5.29
N LEU A 52 4.27 16.32 -4.68
CA LEU A 52 3.19 16.40 -3.69
C LEU A 52 3.65 16.90 -2.32
N LEU A 53 4.96 16.84 -2.07
CA LEU A 53 5.59 17.23 -0.80
C LEU A 53 6.57 18.38 -0.98
N LYS A 54 6.42 19.13 -2.05
CA LYS A 54 7.36 20.16 -2.51
C LYS A 54 7.46 21.37 -1.57
N THR A 55 6.37 21.72 -0.89
CA THR A 55 6.31 22.85 0.03
C THR A 55 5.91 22.40 1.43
N GLU A 56 6.31 23.19 2.44
CA GLU A 56 5.90 22.95 3.83
C GLU A 56 4.39 22.90 3.98
N ARG A 57 3.67 23.76 3.25
CA ARG A 57 2.19 23.77 3.23
C ARG A 57 1.61 22.47 2.73
N LEU A 58 2.16 21.88 1.65
CA LEU A 58 1.71 20.62 1.10
C LEU A 58 2.03 19.46 2.04
N VAL A 59 3.17 19.48 2.69
CA VAL A 59 3.58 18.51 3.72
C VAL A 59 2.58 18.53 4.87
N GLU A 60 2.29 19.70 5.43
CA GLU A 60 1.35 19.83 6.55
C GLU A 60 -0.07 19.43 6.16
N ALA A 61 -0.54 19.78 4.97
CA ALA A 61 -1.84 19.36 4.47
C ALA A 61 -1.93 17.83 4.32
N SER A 62 -0.85 17.20 3.86
CA SER A 62 -0.79 15.75 3.71
C SER A 62 -0.78 15.03 5.06
N LYS A 63 -0.02 15.54 6.02
CA LYS A 63 -0.03 15.04 7.40
C LYS A 63 -1.42 15.12 8.03
N GLU A 64 -2.09 16.25 7.84
CA GLU A 64 -3.41 16.48 8.43
C GLU A 64 -4.47 15.49 7.93
N ARG A 65 -4.36 15.05 6.68
CA ARG A 65 -5.28 14.06 6.10
C ARG A 65 -5.06 12.64 6.63
N ASN A 66 -3.90 12.34 7.19
CA ASN A 66 -3.61 11.01 7.71
C ASN A 66 -4.09 10.88 9.15
N PRO A 67 -4.75 9.79 9.55
CA PRO A 67 -5.17 9.58 10.95
C PRO A 67 -4.03 9.68 11.96
N MET A 68 -2.83 9.24 11.59
CA MET A 68 -1.65 9.34 12.46
C MET A 68 -0.90 10.67 12.33
N LYS A 69 -1.40 11.59 11.48
CA LYS A 69 -0.81 12.92 11.27
C LYS A 69 0.65 12.89 10.83
N GLU A 70 0.99 11.89 10.03
CA GLU A 70 2.34 11.71 9.50
C GLU A 70 2.29 11.38 8.00
N ILE A 71 3.43 11.57 7.33
CA ILE A 71 3.67 11.08 5.99
C ILE A 71 4.36 9.71 6.11
N GLY A 72 4.03 8.79 5.22
CA GLY A 72 4.63 7.47 5.21
C GLY A 72 6.15 7.50 5.07
N ASP A 73 6.81 6.67 5.83
CA ASP A 73 8.25 6.46 5.79
C ASP A 73 8.53 5.20 4.95
N PRO A 74 9.34 5.31 3.87
CA PRO A 74 9.67 4.15 3.05
C PRO A 74 10.31 3.01 3.82
N GLN A 75 11.04 3.30 4.90
CA GLN A 75 11.66 2.27 5.74
C GLN A 75 10.61 1.44 6.49
N LYS A 76 9.50 2.05 6.89
CA LYS A 76 8.40 1.33 7.55
C LYS A 76 7.66 0.42 6.56
N VAL A 77 7.49 0.87 5.33
CA VAL A 77 6.93 0.04 4.25
C VAL A 77 7.87 -1.12 3.93
N ALA A 78 9.17 -0.85 3.82
CA ALA A 78 10.19 -1.86 3.56
C ALA A 78 10.24 -2.96 4.63
N LYS A 79 10.05 -2.61 5.90
CA LYS A 79 9.98 -3.59 7.00
C LYS A 79 8.82 -4.56 6.84
N THR A 80 7.68 -4.08 6.36
CA THR A 80 6.52 -4.94 6.09
C THR A 80 6.82 -5.89 4.94
N ILE A 81 7.44 -5.41 3.88
CA ILE A 81 7.84 -6.24 2.74
C ILE A 81 8.86 -7.29 3.17
N ASP A 82 9.84 -6.90 3.97
CA ASP A 82 10.87 -7.82 4.50
C ASP A 82 10.24 -8.94 5.33
N PHE A 83 9.29 -8.60 6.19
CA PHE A 83 8.52 -9.57 6.97
C PHE A 83 7.78 -10.57 6.06
N LEU A 84 7.13 -10.09 4.99
CA LEU A 84 6.42 -10.94 4.05
C LEU A 84 7.34 -11.84 3.24
N LEU A 85 8.57 -11.42 2.98
CA LEU A 85 9.57 -12.18 2.22
C LEU A 85 10.35 -13.18 3.08
N ASP A 86 10.19 -13.15 4.39
CA ASP A 86 10.86 -14.09 5.29
C ASP A 86 10.41 -15.52 4.98
N ALA A 87 11.37 -16.43 4.81
CA ALA A 87 11.12 -17.83 4.46
C ALA A 87 10.28 -18.57 5.51
N HIS A 88 10.33 -18.11 6.77
CA HIS A 88 9.54 -18.69 7.85
C HIS A 88 8.11 -18.13 7.92
N ASN A 89 7.81 -17.07 7.18
CA ASN A 89 6.49 -16.46 7.10
C ASN A 89 5.79 -16.90 5.81
N ASN A 90 5.41 -18.14 5.73
CA ASN A 90 4.80 -18.76 4.55
C ASN A 90 3.34 -19.15 4.75
N TRP A 91 2.64 -18.48 5.67
CA TRP A 91 1.23 -18.74 6.00
C TRP A 91 0.31 -17.58 5.63
N MET A 92 0.86 -16.54 5.01
CA MET A 92 0.11 -15.37 4.53
C MET A 92 0.14 -15.34 3.02
N THR A 93 -1.02 -15.40 2.37
CA THR A 93 -1.14 -15.29 0.92
C THR A 93 -2.49 -14.70 0.53
N GLY A 94 -2.55 -14.04 -0.61
CA GLY A 94 -3.78 -13.43 -1.12
C GLY A 94 -4.22 -12.20 -0.33
N GLN A 95 -3.36 -11.59 0.47
CA GLN A 95 -3.72 -10.48 1.35
C GLN A 95 -3.31 -9.13 0.76
N VAL A 96 -4.09 -8.11 1.11
CA VAL A 96 -3.72 -6.70 0.92
C VAL A 96 -3.42 -6.13 2.30
N ILE A 97 -2.18 -5.73 2.52
CA ILE A 97 -1.71 -5.24 3.83
C ILE A 97 -1.52 -3.73 3.72
N HIS A 98 -2.34 -2.99 4.44
CA HIS A 98 -2.28 -1.53 4.48
C HIS A 98 -1.22 -1.06 5.47
N VAL A 99 -0.27 -0.27 4.98
CA VAL A 99 0.78 0.39 5.77
C VAL A 99 0.60 1.89 5.56
N ASP A 100 -0.45 2.44 6.15
CA ASP A 100 -1.03 3.72 5.74
C ASP A 100 -1.43 4.63 6.92
N GLY A 101 -0.99 4.31 8.13
CA GLY A 101 -1.38 5.09 9.30
C GLY A 101 -2.87 5.07 9.59
N GLY A 102 -3.58 4.06 9.13
CA GLY A 102 -5.03 3.91 9.30
C GLY A 102 -5.88 4.58 8.24
N MET A 103 -5.27 5.20 7.22
CA MET A 103 -5.96 6.00 6.19
C MET A 103 -7.13 5.26 5.53
N ASN A 104 -6.98 3.97 5.28
CA ASN A 104 -7.99 3.16 4.59
C ASN A 104 -9.18 2.81 5.50
N ASN A 105 -9.00 2.74 6.80
CA ASN A 105 -9.98 2.19 7.73
C ASN A 105 -10.49 3.17 8.79
N LEU A 106 -9.77 4.24 9.04
CA LEU A 106 -10.10 5.19 10.11
C LEU A 106 -10.55 6.53 9.53
N LYS A 107 -11.40 7.22 10.26
CA LYS A 107 -11.87 8.56 9.93
C LYS A 107 -11.42 9.57 10.98
#